data_2fad1c3b1d12eaee96b9f4230dcf6f7f
#
_entry.id   2fad1c3b1d12eaee96b9f4230dcf6f7f
#
_cell.length_a   1.000
_cell.length_b   1.000
_cell.length_c   1.000
_cell.angle_alpha   90.00
_cell.angle_beta   90.00
_cell.angle_gamma   90.00
#
_symmetry.space_group_name_H-M   'P 1'
#
loop_
_entity.id
_entity.type
_entity.pdbx_description
1 polymer ?
#
loop_
_entity_poly.entity_id
_entity_poly.type
_entity_poly.pdbx_seq_one_letter_code
_entity_poly.pdbx_strand_id
1 'polypeptide(L)'
;MNARTLVLLFALFLLPHVHAADPATQYKLAAGDVLRIIVFGEPELSIKKIRLSDAGTFSYPFLGEISAKGLTPGQVEKIIVDGLKQGYLIDPKVSLSQIEYRSFYINGEVKKPGSYPFVPGLTLEKAIALGGGLTERASMKRVTILRGDGGATVTDNVTRSTTIAPGDTISIAQGFF
;
A
#
# COMPACT_ATOMS: atom_id res chain seq x y z
N MET A 1 -54.85 10.69 -47.31
CA MET A 1 -53.93 11.62 -46.61
C MET A 1 -53.22 10.83 -45.56
N ASN A 2 -51.91 10.61 -45.76
CA ASN A 2 -51.10 9.60 -45.02
C ASN A 2 -50.43 10.25 -43.80
N ALA A 3 -50.83 9.83 -42.60
CA ALA A 3 -50.12 10.19 -41.36
C ALA A 3 -48.92 9.27 -41.19
N ARG A 4 -47.71 9.79 -41.38
CA ARG A 4 -46.46 9.10 -41.08
C ARG A 4 -46.11 9.27 -39.60
N THR A 5 -46.28 8.19 -38.85
CA THR A 5 -45.87 8.10 -37.44
C THR A 5 -44.37 8.01 -37.37
N LEU A 6 -43.71 9.05 -36.81
CA LEU A 6 -42.28 9.11 -36.53
C LEU A 6 -42.03 8.40 -35.19
N VAL A 7 -41.48 7.19 -35.24
CA VAL A 7 -41.04 6.46 -34.04
C VAL A 7 -39.63 6.93 -33.72
N LEU A 8 -39.47 7.73 -32.66
CA LEU A 8 -38.19 8.14 -32.08
C LEU A 8 -37.65 6.99 -31.22
N LEU A 9 -36.68 6.26 -31.75
CA LEU A 9 -35.96 5.24 -31.01
C LEU A 9 -35.00 5.93 -30.03
N PHE A 10 -35.36 5.98 -28.74
CA PHE A 10 -34.51 6.48 -27.67
C PHE A 10 -33.54 5.35 -27.30
N ALA A 11 -32.37 5.30 -27.94
CA ALA A 11 -31.29 4.39 -27.58
C ALA A 11 -30.67 4.84 -26.27
N LEU A 12 -31.10 4.22 -25.17
CA LEU A 12 -30.51 4.39 -23.85
C LEU A 12 -29.09 3.77 -23.84
N PHE A 13 -28.06 4.59 -23.99
CA PHE A 13 -26.66 4.20 -23.86
C PHE A 13 -26.41 3.81 -22.40
N LEU A 14 -26.45 2.51 -22.11
CA LEU A 14 -25.91 1.93 -20.89
C LEU A 14 -24.36 2.03 -20.95
N LEU A 15 -23.82 3.15 -20.47
CA LEU A 15 -22.37 3.27 -20.25
C LEU A 15 -21.98 2.30 -19.11
N PRO A 16 -21.05 1.38 -19.35
CA PRO A 16 -20.52 0.55 -18.26
C PRO A 16 -19.87 1.48 -17.25
N HIS A 17 -20.34 1.44 -16.00
CA HIS A 17 -19.67 2.09 -14.89
C HIS A 17 -18.35 1.34 -14.67
N VAL A 18 -17.25 1.89 -15.19
CA VAL A 18 -15.90 1.46 -14.83
C VAL A 18 -15.72 1.88 -13.37
N HIS A 19 -15.89 0.92 -12.46
CA HIS A 19 -15.44 1.09 -11.09
C HIS A 19 -13.90 1.22 -11.15
N ALA A 20 -13.39 2.43 -11.02
CA ALA A 20 -11.99 2.65 -10.73
C ALA A 20 -11.71 1.95 -9.39
N ALA A 21 -10.92 0.88 -9.41
CA ALA A 21 -10.49 0.22 -8.19
C ALA A 21 -9.75 1.26 -7.34
N ASP A 22 -10.19 1.46 -6.11
CA ASP A 22 -9.54 2.35 -5.15
C ASP A 22 -8.08 1.92 -5.01
N PRO A 23 -7.09 2.81 -5.20
CA PRO A 23 -5.67 2.47 -5.04
C PRO A 23 -5.36 1.82 -3.68
N ALA A 24 -6.15 2.09 -2.63
CA ALA A 24 -6.05 1.42 -1.34
C ALA A 24 -6.37 -0.09 -1.41
N THR A 25 -7.19 -0.54 -2.40
CA THR A 25 -7.51 -1.96 -2.59
C THR A 25 -6.40 -2.74 -3.28
N GLN A 26 -5.43 -2.08 -3.90
CA GLN A 26 -4.30 -2.71 -4.60
C GLN A 26 -3.05 -2.87 -3.73
N TYR A 27 -2.98 -2.20 -2.55
CA TYR A 27 -1.84 -2.33 -1.67
C TYR A 27 -1.77 -3.75 -1.08
N LYS A 28 -0.59 -4.36 -1.19
CA LYS A 28 -0.31 -5.68 -0.62
C LYS A 28 0.51 -5.52 0.63
N LEU A 29 0.01 -6.13 1.69
CA LEU A 29 0.65 -6.15 3.00
C LEU A 29 1.99 -6.87 2.93
N ALA A 30 2.94 -6.40 3.74
CA ALA A 30 4.27 -7.00 3.85
C ALA A 30 4.82 -6.87 5.28
N ALA A 31 5.96 -7.52 5.52
CA ALA A 31 6.68 -7.45 6.80
C ALA A 31 6.87 -6.00 7.25
N GLY A 32 6.62 -5.74 8.53
CA GLY A 32 6.76 -4.42 9.14
C GLY A 32 5.55 -3.50 9.04
N ASP A 33 4.56 -3.80 8.19
CA ASP A 33 3.29 -3.06 8.17
C ASP A 33 2.54 -3.21 9.50
N VAL A 34 1.77 -2.20 9.88
CA VAL A 34 1.01 -2.19 11.13
C VAL A 34 -0.48 -2.13 10.83
N LEU A 35 -1.20 -3.06 11.40
CA LEU A 35 -2.63 -3.23 11.23
C LEU A 35 -3.40 -2.85 12.50
N ARG A 36 -4.64 -2.44 12.29
CA ARG A 36 -5.70 -2.36 13.30
C ARG A 36 -6.83 -3.27 12.86
N ILE A 37 -7.35 -4.06 13.81
CA ILE A 37 -8.46 -4.98 13.58
C ILE A 37 -9.53 -4.64 14.60
N ILE A 38 -10.74 -4.39 14.11
CA ILE A 38 -11.91 -4.11 14.96
C ILE A 38 -12.95 -5.18 14.66
N VAL A 39 -13.38 -5.88 15.69
CA VAL A 39 -14.52 -6.80 15.63
C VAL A 39 -15.67 -6.13 16.39
N PHE A 40 -16.71 -5.75 15.66
CA PHE A 40 -17.83 -5.00 16.25
C PHE A 40 -18.59 -5.85 17.25
N GLY A 41 -18.78 -5.31 18.43
CA GLY A 41 -19.40 -6.03 19.55
C GLY A 41 -18.45 -6.92 20.37
N GLU A 42 -17.21 -7.14 19.89
CA GLU A 42 -16.24 -8.04 20.50
C GLU A 42 -14.90 -7.35 20.78
N PRO A 43 -14.81 -6.55 21.84
CA PRO A 43 -13.59 -5.79 22.15
C PRO A 43 -12.38 -6.69 22.44
N GLU A 44 -12.57 -7.88 22.98
CA GLU A 44 -11.52 -8.87 23.30
C GLU A 44 -10.88 -9.46 22.03
N LEU A 45 -11.59 -9.43 20.90
CA LEU A 45 -11.08 -9.89 19.59
C LEU A 45 -10.54 -8.71 18.76
N SER A 46 -10.66 -7.49 19.25
CA SER A 46 -10.19 -6.29 18.56
C SER A 46 -8.74 -6.00 18.93
N ILE A 47 -7.91 -5.71 17.93
CA ILE A 47 -6.49 -5.38 18.10
C ILE A 47 -6.25 -3.96 17.61
N LYS A 48 -5.89 -3.06 18.54
CA LYS A 48 -5.67 -1.65 18.21
C LYS A 48 -4.43 -1.42 17.35
N LYS A 49 -3.39 -2.24 17.53
CA LYS A 49 -2.12 -2.12 16.81
C LYS A 49 -1.38 -3.45 16.83
N ILE A 50 -1.10 -4.01 15.67
CA ILE A 50 -0.27 -5.20 15.52
C ILE A 50 0.66 -5.04 14.30
N ARG A 51 1.93 -5.31 14.51
CA ARG A 51 2.94 -5.26 13.44
C ARG A 51 3.11 -6.64 12.84
N LEU A 52 3.14 -6.71 11.52
CA LEU A 52 3.48 -7.93 10.81
C LEU A 52 4.95 -8.31 11.08
N SER A 53 5.16 -9.59 11.37
CA SER A 53 6.49 -10.18 11.55
C SER A 53 7.33 -10.12 10.27
N ASP A 54 8.60 -10.49 10.34
CA ASP A 54 9.48 -10.59 9.16
C ASP A 54 8.96 -11.60 8.13
N ALA A 55 8.23 -12.62 8.57
CA ALA A 55 7.53 -13.55 7.69
C ALA A 55 6.26 -12.94 7.06
N GLY A 56 5.81 -11.77 7.55
CA GLY A 56 4.57 -11.13 7.14
C GLY A 56 3.33 -11.76 7.76
N THR A 57 3.48 -12.32 8.97
CA THR A 57 2.43 -12.98 9.73
C THR A 57 2.10 -12.20 11.00
N PHE A 58 0.98 -12.53 11.64
CA PHE A 58 0.62 -12.08 12.98
C PHE A 58 -0.24 -13.11 13.70
N SER A 59 -0.17 -13.15 15.03
CA SER A 59 -1.03 -14.02 15.84
C SER A 59 -2.36 -13.35 16.11
N TYR A 60 -3.46 -14.14 15.97
CA TYR A 60 -4.81 -13.67 16.20
C TYR A 60 -5.56 -14.62 17.14
N PRO A 61 -6.37 -14.09 18.10
CA PRO A 61 -7.12 -14.93 19.04
C PRO A 61 -7.95 -16.00 18.32
N PHE A 62 -7.94 -17.21 18.83
CA PHE A 62 -8.64 -18.42 18.33
C PHE A 62 -8.15 -18.92 16.96
N LEU A 63 -7.63 -18.07 16.07
CA LEU A 63 -7.22 -18.46 14.72
C LEU A 63 -5.72 -18.78 14.61
N GLY A 64 -4.94 -18.47 15.66
CA GLY A 64 -3.50 -18.69 15.66
C GLY A 64 -2.77 -17.72 14.72
N GLU A 65 -1.79 -18.22 13.99
CA GLU A 65 -0.96 -17.42 13.11
C GLU A 65 -1.63 -17.24 11.74
N ILE A 66 -1.80 -15.96 11.33
CA ILE A 66 -2.37 -15.57 10.04
C ILE A 66 -1.27 -15.00 9.16
N SER A 67 -1.13 -15.55 7.95
CA SER A 67 -0.22 -15.01 6.93
C SER A 67 -0.92 -13.88 6.16
N ALA A 68 -0.36 -12.68 6.24
CA ALA A 68 -0.89 -11.48 5.58
C ALA A 68 -0.04 -11.03 4.39
N LYS A 69 1.21 -11.52 4.28
CA LYS A 69 2.14 -11.11 3.21
C LYS A 69 1.57 -11.35 1.82
N GLY A 70 1.57 -10.31 0.99
CA GLY A 70 1.07 -10.38 -0.39
C GLY A 70 -0.45 -10.30 -0.52
N LEU A 71 -1.19 -10.28 0.60
CA LEU A 71 -2.64 -10.10 0.62
C LEU A 71 -3.00 -8.62 0.76
N THR A 72 -4.18 -8.25 0.30
CA THR A 72 -4.76 -6.94 0.60
C THR A 72 -5.39 -6.94 1.99
N PRO A 73 -5.57 -5.76 2.62
CA PRO A 73 -6.30 -5.67 3.89
C PRO A 73 -7.66 -6.37 3.87
N GLY A 74 -8.44 -6.21 2.80
CA GLY A 74 -9.75 -6.86 2.66
C GLY A 74 -9.67 -8.39 2.53
N GLN A 75 -8.60 -8.93 1.94
CA GLN A 75 -8.40 -10.38 1.91
C GLN A 75 -8.10 -10.95 3.30
N VAL A 76 -7.29 -10.25 4.09
CA VAL A 76 -7.00 -10.66 5.48
C VAL A 76 -8.24 -10.52 6.35
N GLU A 77 -9.02 -9.44 6.18
CA GLU A 77 -10.31 -9.26 6.85
C GLU A 77 -11.24 -10.45 6.59
N LYS A 78 -11.35 -10.87 5.33
CA LYS A 78 -12.15 -12.05 4.96
C LYS A 78 -11.66 -13.33 5.64
N ILE A 79 -10.35 -13.57 5.73
CA ILE A 79 -9.77 -14.71 6.44
C ILE A 79 -10.21 -14.71 7.91
N ILE A 80 -10.18 -13.56 8.57
CA ILE A 80 -10.60 -13.42 9.98
C ILE A 80 -12.10 -13.70 10.10
N VAL A 81 -12.93 -13.11 9.23
CA VAL A 81 -14.39 -13.34 9.22
C VAL A 81 -14.71 -14.81 9.05
N ASP A 82 -14.12 -15.45 8.05
CA ASP A 82 -14.37 -16.87 7.75
C ASP A 82 -13.90 -17.77 8.89
N GLY A 83 -12.75 -17.47 9.51
CA GLY A 83 -12.23 -18.21 10.66
C GLY A 83 -13.12 -18.08 11.90
N LEU A 84 -13.56 -16.86 12.22
CA LEU A 84 -14.43 -16.62 13.37
C LEU A 84 -15.82 -17.27 13.23
N LYS A 85 -16.32 -17.44 12.00
CA LYS A 85 -17.57 -18.18 11.73
C LYS A 85 -17.48 -19.69 12.04
N GLN A 86 -16.27 -20.22 12.15
CA GLN A 86 -16.06 -21.66 12.42
C GLN A 86 -16.22 -22.01 13.91
N GLY A 87 -17.32 -21.59 14.52
CA GLY A 87 -17.69 -21.96 15.88
C GLY A 87 -17.43 -20.91 16.96
N TYR A 88 -16.94 -19.72 16.60
CA TYR A 88 -16.72 -18.66 17.58
C TYR A 88 -17.80 -17.58 17.53
N LEU A 89 -18.17 -17.09 16.33
CA LEU A 89 -19.20 -16.09 16.15
C LEU A 89 -20.16 -16.46 15.01
N ILE A 90 -21.44 -16.12 15.16
CA ILE A 90 -22.46 -16.43 14.14
C ILE A 90 -22.32 -15.48 12.93
N ASP A 91 -22.20 -14.17 13.17
CA ASP A 91 -22.13 -13.15 12.12
C ASP A 91 -21.08 -12.07 12.47
N PRO A 92 -19.78 -12.42 12.46
CA PRO A 92 -18.72 -11.48 12.80
C PRO A 92 -18.66 -10.32 11.82
N LYS A 93 -18.66 -9.09 12.34
CA LYS A 93 -18.40 -7.87 11.58
C LYS A 93 -17.01 -7.41 11.92
N VAL A 94 -16.09 -7.55 10.97
CA VAL A 94 -14.68 -7.21 11.13
C VAL A 94 -14.35 -6.01 10.24
N SER A 95 -13.52 -5.12 10.73
CA SER A 95 -12.89 -4.07 9.94
C SER A 95 -11.39 -4.14 10.16
N LEU A 96 -10.63 -4.32 9.09
CA LEU A 96 -9.17 -4.34 9.11
C LEU A 96 -8.63 -3.12 8.36
N SER A 97 -7.80 -2.35 9.03
CA SER A 97 -7.16 -1.15 8.46
C SER A 97 -5.66 -1.23 8.63
N GLN A 98 -4.92 -0.86 7.60
CA GLN A 98 -3.50 -0.58 7.71
C GLN A 98 -3.33 0.84 8.27
N ILE A 99 -2.64 0.95 9.40
CA ILE A 99 -2.46 2.23 10.11
C ILE A 99 -1.05 2.81 10.01
N GLU A 100 -0.06 1.95 9.78
CA GLU A 100 1.30 2.40 9.48
C GLU A 100 1.87 1.52 8.36
N TYR A 101 2.56 2.15 7.42
CA TYR A 101 3.31 1.48 6.38
C TYR A 101 4.73 1.20 6.87
N ARG A 102 5.39 0.19 6.31
CA ARG A 102 6.81 -0.01 6.50
C ARG A 102 7.60 1.20 5.99
N SER A 103 8.69 1.52 6.66
CA SER A 103 9.56 2.66 6.30
C SER A 103 10.21 2.45 4.93
N PHE A 104 10.57 3.53 4.27
CA PHE A 104 11.51 3.53 3.16
C PHE A 104 12.91 3.96 3.64
N TYR A 105 13.91 3.69 2.83
CA TYR A 105 15.30 4.01 3.13
C TYR A 105 15.85 4.95 2.06
N ILE A 106 16.70 5.90 2.48
CA ILE A 106 17.43 6.78 1.57
C ILE A 106 18.89 6.84 2.00
N ASN A 107 19.81 6.65 1.07
CA ASN A 107 21.25 6.64 1.30
C ASN A 107 22.03 7.32 0.18
N GLY A 108 23.37 7.43 0.35
CA GLY A 108 24.28 8.09 -0.58
C GLY A 108 24.31 9.61 -0.39
N GLU A 109 24.26 10.36 -1.48
CA GLU A 109 24.47 11.79 -1.50
C GLU A 109 23.23 12.60 -1.07
N VAL A 110 22.75 12.32 0.15
CA VAL A 110 21.75 13.11 0.89
C VAL A 110 22.35 13.57 2.20
N LYS A 111 21.85 14.69 2.73
CA LYS A 111 22.41 15.28 3.97
C LYS A 111 22.16 14.44 5.21
N LYS A 112 21.05 13.70 5.26
CA LYS A 112 20.65 12.84 6.38
C LYS A 112 20.18 11.49 5.84
N PRO A 113 21.11 10.56 5.52
CA PRO A 113 20.74 9.21 5.12
C PRO A 113 20.10 8.46 6.29
N GLY A 114 19.14 7.57 6.00
CA GLY A 114 18.45 6.82 7.04
C GLY A 114 17.13 6.20 6.60
N SER A 115 16.38 5.73 7.58
CA SER A 115 15.04 5.17 7.45
C SER A 115 13.99 6.22 7.80
N TYR A 116 12.97 6.34 6.97
CA TYR A 116 11.90 7.33 7.13
C TYR A 116 10.53 6.68 7.01
N PRO A 117 9.54 7.16 7.78
CA PRO A 117 8.17 6.67 7.65
C PRO A 117 7.60 6.98 6.26
N PHE A 118 6.96 5.97 5.67
CA PHE A 118 6.27 6.17 4.39
C PHE A 118 4.90 6.82 4.61
N VAL A 119 4.53 7.71 3.69
CA VAL A 119 3.18 8.27 3.60
C VAL A 119 2.66 8.13 2.17
N PRO A 120 1.36 7.87 1.95
CA PRO A 120 0.77 7.80 0.61
C PRO A 120 1.04 9.08 -0.21
N GLY A 121 1.35 8.90 -1.49
CA GLY A 121 1.71 10.00 -2.38
C GLY A 121 3.14 10.54 -2.19
N LEU A 122 4.03 9.74 -1.56
CA LEU A 122 5.44 10.05 -1.47
C LEU A 122 6.09 9.97 -2.86
N THR A 123 6.85 11.02 -3.20
CA THR A 123 7.68 11.08 -4.41
C THR A 123 9.15 11.12 -4.03
N LEU A 124 10.03 10.87 -5.00
CA LEU A 124 11.47 10.99 -4.81
C LEU A 124 11.87 12.39 -4.29
N GLU A 125 11.25 13.44 -4.81
CA GLU A 125 11.53 14.81 -4.34
C GLU A 125 11.20 14.99 -2.86
N LYS A 126 10.03 14.50 -2.41
CA LYS A 126 9.64 14.53 -1.00
C LYS A 126 10.55 13.67 -0.13
N ALA A 127 10.97 12.49 -0.63
CA ALA A 127 11.91 11.62 0.06
C ALA A 127 13.27 12.28 0.25
N ILE A 128 13.79 12.94 -0.79
CA ILE A 128 15.03 13.74 -0.71
C ILE A 128 14.88 14.88 0.30
N ALA A 129 13.75 15.57 0.32
CA ALA A 129 13.50 16.64 1.28
C ALA A 129 13.49 16.12 2.73
N LEU A 130 12.87 14.95 3.00
CA LEU A 130 12.93 14.28 4.30
C LEU A 130 14.38 13.94 4.69
N GLY A 131 15.21 13.50 3.73
CA GLY A 131 16.65 13.29 3.89
C GLY A 131 17.49 14.58 4.01
N GLY A 132 16.85 15.73 4.19
CA GLY A 132 17.51 17.04 4.38
C GLY A 132 18.04 17.66 3.10
N GLY A 133 17.65 17.13 1.93
CA GLY A 133 18.11 17.58 0.62
C GLY A 133 19.36 16.85 0.12
N LEU A 134 19.71 17.11 -1.12
CA LEU A 134 20.92 16.56 -1.75
C LEU A 134 22.19 17.24 -1.22
N THR A 135 23.30 16.51 -1.28
CA THR A 135 24.63 17.11 -1.14
C THR A 135 25.06 17.79 -2.45
N GLU A 136 26.11 18.59 -2.41
CA GLU A 136 26.68 19.25 -3.60
C GLU A 136 27.24 18.25 -4.62
N ARG A 137 27.56 17.03 -4.18
CA ARG A 137 28.13 15.97 -5.00
C ARG A 137 27.08 15.06 -5.63
N ALA A 138 25.80 15.22 -5.27
CA ALA A 138 24.73 14.36 -5.72
C ALA A 138 24.47 14.43 -7.22
N SER A 139 24.17 13.29 -7.84
CA SER A 139 23.76 13.23 -9.24
C SER A 139 22.35 12.64 -9.37
N MET A 140 21.41 13.47 -9.82
CA MET A 140 20.05 13.02 -10.13
C MET A 140 19.98 12.03 -11.30
N LYS A 141 21.01 11.96 -12.14
CA LYS A 141 21.11 10.95 -13.21
C LYS A 141 21.55 9.58 -12.70
N ARG A 142 21.98 9.49 -11.45
CA ARG A 142 22.52 8.28 -10.83
C ARG A 142 21.75 7.93 -9.55
N VAL A 143 20.44 7.97 -9.67
CA VAL A 143 19.51 7.51 -8.62
C VAL A 143 19.05 6.11 -8.95
N THR A 144 19.09 5.24 -7.96
CA THR A 144 18.58 3.87 -8.04
C THR A 144 17.53 3.69 -6.96
N ILE A 145 16.41 3.06 -7.30
CA ILE A 145 15.37 2.69 -6.36
C ILE A 145 15.22 1.16 -6.39
N LEU A 146 15.57 0.51 -5.29
CA LEU A 146 15.32 -0.92 -5.10
C LEU A 146 13.97 -1.08 -4.42
N ARG A 147 13.06 -1.83 -5.04
CA ARG A 147 11.71 -2.07 -4.48
C ARG A 147 11.76 -2.97 -3.24
N GLY A 148 10.99 -2.61 -2.22
CA GLY A 148 11.09 -3.16 -0.87
C GLY A 148 10.82 -4.64 -0.71
N ASP A 149 10.29 -5.33 -1.71
CA ASP A 149 9.97 -6.77 -1.65
C ASP A 149 10.98 -7.65 -2.41
N GLY A 150 12.22 -7.16 -2.56
CA GLY A 150 13.21 -7.82 -3.41
C GLY A 150 12.88 -7.74 -4.90
N GLY A 151 12.00 -6.78 -5.25
CA GLY A 151 11.54 -6.54 -6.62
C GLY A 151 12.60 -5.87 -7.49
N ALA A 152 12.20 -5.52 -8.71
CA ALA A 152 13.07 -4.93 -9.71
C ALA A 152 13.70 -3.62 -9.23
N THR A 153 14.99 -3.46 -9.52
CA THR A 153 15.67 -2.18 -9.37
C THR A 153 15.21 -1.23 -10.47
N VAL A 154 14.76 -0.04 -10.08
CA VAL A 154 14.38 1.02 -11.02
C VAL A 154 15.57 1.96 -11.16
N THR A 155 16.21 1.96 -12.32
CA THR A 155 17.34 2.84 -12.66
C THR A 155 17.02 3.78 -13.81
N ASP A 156 16.10 3.37 -14.69
CA ASP A 156 15.75 4.11 -15.89
C ASP A 156 14.62 5.09 -15.62
N ASN A 157 14.74 6.29 -16.21
CA ASN A 157 13.72 7.34 -16.14
C ASN A 157 13.32 7.77 -14.71
N VAL A 158 14.24 7.64 -13.74
CA VAL A 158 14.00 8.16 -12.39
C VAL A 158 13.99 9.68 -12.41
N THR A 159 12.86 10.27 -12.06
CA THR A 159 12.64 11.71 -11.98
C THR A 159 12.26 12.11 -10.56
N ARG A 160 12.25 13.41 -10.26
CA ARG A 160 11.79 13.93 -8.97
C ARG A 160 10.36 13.53 -8.64
N SER A 161 9.51 13.36 -9.66
CA SER A 161 8.11 12.93 -9.53
C SER A 161 7.93 11.41 -9.41
N THR A 162 9.01 10.62 -9.54
CA THR A 162 8.92 9.16 -9.40
C THR A 162 8.32 8.79 -8.04
N THR A 163 7.25 7.99 -8.07
CA THR A 163 6.56 7.54 -6.86
C THR A 163 7.41 6.54 -6.09
N ILE A 164 7.55 6.77 -4.80
CA ILE A 164 8.19 5.88 -3.84
C ILE A 164 7.13 4.99 -3.22
N ALA A 165 7.45 3.72 -3.02
CA ALA A 165 6.59 2.73 -2.36
C ALA A 165 7.11 2.41 -0.94
N PRO A 166 6.25 1.84 -0.07
CA PRO A 166 6.68 1.35 1.23
C PRO A 166 7.80 0.30 1.10
N GLY A 167 8.85 0.43 1.88
CA GLY A 167 9.99 -0.49 1.86
C GLY A 167 11.04 -0.20 0.78
N ASP A 168 10.85 0.80 -0.08
CA ASP A 168 11.84 1.15 -1.09
C ASP A 168 13.16 1.59 -0.46
N THR A 169 14.26 1.24 -1.12
CA THR A 169 15.59 1.77 -0.81
C THR A 169 16.05 2.67 -1.96
N ILE A 170 16.23 3.94 -1.66
CA ILE A 170 16.69 4.97 -2.59
C ILE A 170 18.18 5.16 -2.40
N SER A 171 18.97 4.99 -3.44
CA SER A 171 20.41 5.22 -3.43
C SER A 171 20.76 6.33 -4.43
N ILE A 172 21.40 7.39 -3.94
CA ILE A 172 21.80 8.54 -4.75
C ILE A 172 23.33 8.55 -4.83
N ALA A 173 23.85 8.32 -6.02
CA ALA A 173 25.29 8.28 -6.24
C ALA A 173 25.87 9.66 -6.50
N GLN A 174 27.18 9.77 -6.28
CA GLN A 174 27.96 10.96 -6.60
C GLN A 174 28.03 11.18 -8.11
N GLY A 175 27.98 12.43 -8.55
CA GLY A 175 28.30 12.85 -9.92
C GLY A 175 29.78 12.66 -10.25
N PHE A 176 30.07 12.45 -11.53
CA PHE A 176 31.44 12.64 -12.03
C PHE A 176 31.63 14.12 -12.36
N PHE A 177 32.70 14.69 -11.91
CA PHE A 177 33.17 16.02 -12.26
C PHE A 177 34.16 15.93 -13.40
#